data_3ee13f34ba28473444a1ad88180038a0
#
_entry.id   3ee13f34ba28473444a1ad88180038a0
#
_cell.length_a   1.000
_cell.length_b   1.000
_cell.length_c   1.000
_cell.angle_alpha   90.00
_cell.angle_beta   90.00
_cell.angle_gamma   90.00
#
_symmetry.space_group_name_H-M   'P 1'
#
loop_
_entity.id
_entity.type
_entity.pdbx_description
1 polymer ?
#
loop_
_entity_poly.entity_id
_entity_poly.type
_entity_poly.pdbx_seq_one_letter_code
_entity_poly.pdbx_strand_id
1 'polypeptide(L)'
;LATFARENQMMGMTTVRTIASGKSAQFPVTGTIASGYHTVGNEIVGTAVKHNEKIINIDDMLLAHAFLGEIDELKNHYDVRSIYSKEMGQALAKKVDQHLLQLVVLASAGSANVTGGSGGSNVVDADCKTNATSMVASIFEAVQKLDEKDVPTSDRYCVVTPDVYYQLSNIDKLVSRDFSSNNGDFSKGQVLMVGGVRIVKSNTAVTAFTDQS
;
A
#
# COMPACT_ATOMS: atom_id res chain seq x y z
N LEU A 1 -20.01 -7.83 6.08
CA LEU A 1 -19.61 -6.86 5.05
C LEU A 1 -19.30 -5.48 5.64
N ALA A 2 -20.16 -4.89 6.49
CA ALA A 2 -19.93 -3.58 7.10
C ALA A 2 -18.65 -3.53 7.95
N THR A 3 -18.39 -4.56 8.75
CA THR A 3 -17.16 -4.67 9.56
C THR A 3 -15.92 -4.79 8.68
N PHE A 4 -15.97 -5.64 7.66
CA PHE A 4 -14.89 -5.80 6.69
C PHE A 4 -14.52 -4.47 6.02
N ALA A 5 -15.51 -3.74 5.50
CA ALA A 5 -15.27 -2.48 4.80
C ALA A 5 -14.71 -1.38 5.74
N ARG A 6 -15.10 -1.40 7.02
CA ARG A 6 -14.61 -0.44 8.01
C ARG A 6 -13.19 -0.71 8.48
N GLU A 7 -12.84 -1.98 8.69
CA GLU A 7 -11.56 -2.39 9.27
C GLU A 7 -10.45 -2.52 8.21
N ASN A 8 -10.80 -2.61 6.92
CA ASN A 8 -9.82 -2.66 5.85
C ASN A 8 -9.22 -1.28 5.60
N GLN A 9 -7.90 -1.16 5.74
CA GLN A 9 -7.16 0.10 5.56
C GLN A 9 -6.60 0.25 4.15
N MET A 10 -6.15 -0.85 3.53
CA MET A 10 -5.40 -0.81 2.27
C MET A 10 -6.29 -0.63 1.05
N MET A 11 -7.53 -1.13 1.07
CA MET A 11 -8.46 -0.97 -0.06
C MET A 11 -8.76 0.48 -0.40
N GLY A 12 -8.79 1.38 0.61
CA GLY A 12 -8.98 2.81 0.41
C GLY A 12 -7.80 3.52 -0.26
N MET A 13 -6.61 2.88 -0.29
CA MET A 13 -5.37 3.41 -0.88
C MET A 13 -5.05 2.75 -2.23
N THR A 14 -5.86 1.80 -2.68
CA THR A 14 -5.66 1.04 -3.92
C THR A 14 -6.79 1.28 -4.89
N THR A 15 -6.51 1.14 -6.19
CA THR A 15 -7.54 1.21 -7.22
C THR A 15 -8.32 -0.10 -7.28
N VAL A 16 -9.60 -0.05 -6.95
CA VAL A 16 -10.48 -1.23 -6.96
C VAL A 16 -11.25 -1.27 -8.26
N ARG A 17 -11.20 -2.41 -8.96
CA ARG A 17 -12.00 -2.70 -10.15
C ARG A 17 -12.91 -3.89 -9.90
N THR A 18 -14.21 -3.69 -10.11
CA THR A 18 -15.22 -4.76 -10.03
C THR A 18 -15.45 -5.37 -11.39
N ILE A 19 -15.39 -6.70 -11.50
CA ILE A 19 -15.73 -7.47 -12.70
C ILE A 19 -17.06 -8.19 -12.47
N ALA A 20 -17.99 -8.03 -13.42
CA ALA A 20 -19.32 -8.64 -13.32
C ALA A 20 -19.31 -10.14 -13.68
N SER A 21 -18.38 -10.57 -14.56
CA SER A 21 -18.24 -11.96 -15.00
C SER A 21 -16.82 -12.23 -15.50
N GLY A 22 -16.38 -13.48 -15.42
CA GLY A 22 -15.04 -13.92 -15.85
C GLY A 22 -14.13 -14.27 -14.68
N LYS A 23 -13.00 -14.91 -15.01
CA LYS A 23 -11.96 -15.36 -14.05
C LYS A 23 -10.78 -14.43 -13.96
N SER A 24 -10.67 -13.43 -14.84
CA SER A 24 -9.50 -12.58 -14.92
C SER A 24 -9.86 -11.14 -15.27
N ALA A 25 -9.03 -10.21 -14.81
CA ALA A 25 -9.06 -8.80 -15.21
C ALA A 25 -7.74 -8.44 -15.88
N GLN A 26 -7.80 -7.79 -17.03
CA GLN A 26 -6.65 -7.31 -17.79
C GLN A 26 -6.45 -5.81 -17.55
N PHE A 27 -5.23 -5.42 -17.29
CA PHE A 27 -4.80 -4.04 -17.10
C PHE A 27 -3.75 -3.71 -18.16
N PRO A 28 -4.09 -2.87 -19.15
CA PRO A 28 -3.14 -2.46 -20.17
C PRO A 28 -2.08 -1.55 -19.57
N VAL A 29 -0.82 -1.77 -19.97
CA VAL A 29 0.33 -0.95 -19.58
C VAL A 29 1.01 -0.47 -20.86
N THR A 30 1.22 0.84 -20.98
CA THR A 30 1.91 1.46 -22.11
C THR A 30 3.30 1.92 -21.69
N GLY A 31 4.27 1.77 -22.56
CA GLY A 31 5.61 2.33 -22.39
C GLY A 31 5.64 3.83 -22.68
N THR A 32 6.77 4.45 -22.39
CA THR A 32 7.02 5.86 -22.66
C THR A 32 7.23 6.09 -24.17
N ILE A 33 6.74 7.23 -24.66
CA ILE A 33 6.91 7.66 -26.03
C ILE A 33 8.08 8.66 -26.07
N ALA A 34 9.08 8.38 -26.93
CA ALA A 34 10.17 9.32 -27.14
C ALA A 34 9.68 10.51 -28.00
N SER A 35 10.05 11.73 -27.60
CA SER A 35 9.82 12.94 -28.37
C SER A 35 11.15 13.55 -28.75
N GLY A 36 11.21 14.18 -29.93
CA GLY A 36 12.42 14.85 -30.45
C GLY A 36 12.09 15.98 -31.39
N TYR A 37 13.05 16.88 -31.58
CA TYR A 37 12.92 17.96 -32.57
C TYR A 37 13.12 17.41 -33.97
N HIS A 38 12.23 17.79 -34.88
CA HIS A 38 12.30 17.41 -36.27
C HIS A 38 13.11 18.46 -37.06
N THR A 39 14.04 17.98 -37.90
CA THR A 39 14.76 18.85 -38.84
C THR A 39 13.97 18.94 -40.14
N VAL A 40 13.68 20.15 -40.57
CA VAL A 40 12.94 20.42 -41.82
C VAL A 40 13.66 19.78 -43.01
N GLY A 41 12.93 19.05 -43.83
CA GLY A 41 13.47 18.33 -44.99
C GLY A 41 13.78 16.84 -44.77
N ASN A 42 13.73 16.36 -43.55
CA ASN A 42 13.89 14.93 -43.26
C ASN A 42 12.53 14.21 -43.22
N GLU A 43 12.56 12.92 -43.47
CA GLU A 43 11.37 12.07 -43.35
C GLU A 43 11.00 11.85 -41.84
N ILE A 44 9.71 11.94 -41.53
CA ILE A 44 9.20 11.64 -40.20
C ILE A 44 8.97 10.12 -40.12
N VAL A 45 9.85 9.40 -39.43
CA VAL A 45 9.70 7.98 -39.16
C VAL A 45 8.96 7.78 -37.84
N GLY A 46 7.78 7.12 -37.87
CA GLY A 46 7.01 6.82 -36.68
C GLY A 46 7.72 5.79 -35.80
N THR A 47 7.72 6.05 -34.50
CA THR A 47 8.25 5.10 -33.51
C THR A 47 7.12 4.23 -32.95
N ALA A 48 7.30 2.90 -32.94
CA ALA A 48 6.32 1.99 -32.39
C ALA A 48 6.25 2.11 -30.85
N VAL A 49 5.06 2.38 -30.33
CA VAL A 49 4.82 2.38 -28.88
C VAL A 49 4.74 0.94 -28.38
N LYS A 50 5.56 0.62 -27.40
CA LYS A 50 5.50 -0.69 -26.74
C LYS A 50 4.35 -0.69 -25.75
N HIS A 51 3.55 -1.76 -25.77
CA HIS A 51 2.47 -1.99 -24.82
C HIS A 51 2.53 -3.43 -24.33
N ASN A 52 2.00 -3.64 -23.16
CA ASN A 52 1.87 -4.96 -22.52
C ASN A 52 0.58 -4.97 -21.70
N GLU A 53 0.21 -6.10 -21.17
CA GLU A 53 -0.90 -6.24 -20.26
C GLU A 53 -0.49 -6.97 -18.99
N LYS A 54 -1.05 -6.58 -17.86
CA LYS A 54 -0.98 -7.33 -16.61
C LYS A 54 -2.33 -8.01 -16.38
N ILE A 55 -2.31 -9.32 -16.34
CA ILE A 55 -3.51 -10.14 -16.08
C ILE A 55 -3.52 -10.50 -14.60
N ILE A 56 -4.63 -10.22 -13.94
CA ILE A 56 -4.92 -10.64 -12.57
C ILE A 56 -5.98 -11.73 -12.65
N ASN A 57 -5.65 -12.93 -12.21
CA ASN A 57 -6.57 -14.05 -12.15
C ASN A 57 -7.21 -14.15 -10.76
N ILE A 58 -8.45 -14.63 -10.72
CA ILE A 58 -9.14 -14.98 -9.47
C ILE A 58 -8.80 -16.45 -9.22
N ASP A 59 -7.91 -16.71 -8.24
CA ASP A 59 -7.40 -18.06 -7.97
C ASP A 59 -8.13 -18.69 -6.79
N ASP A 60 -8.18 -18.02 -5.65
CA ASP A 60 -8.67 -18.56 -4.40
C ASP A 60 -9.78 -17.73 -3.75
N MET A 61 -10.58 -18.39 -2.93
CA MET A 61 -11.62 -17.78 -2.11
C MET A 61 -11.17 -17.71 -0.65
N LEU A 62 -11.05 -16.50 -0.13
CA LEU A 62 -10.80 -16.29 1.29
C LEU A 62 -12.05 -16.58 2.12
N LEU A 63 -11.95 -17.53 3.05
CA LEU A 63 -13.05 -18.00 3.89
C LEU A 63 -12.73 -17.84 5.37
N ALA A 64 -13.68 -17.31 6.13
CA ALA A 64 -13.68 -17.38 7.58
C ALA A 64 -14.93 -18.12 8.04
N HIS A 65 -14.77 -19.13 8.90
CA HIS A 65 -15.88 -19.92 9.42
C HIS A 65 -15.70 -20.18 10.91
N ALA A 66 -16.82 -20.27 11.62
CA ALA A 66 -16.87 -20.67 13.01
C ALA A 66 -18.07 -21.60 13.20
N PHE A 67 -17.92 -22.61 14.03
CA PHE A 67 -19.01 -23.48 14.44
C PHE A 67 -19.52 -23.05 15.81
N LEU A 68 -20.83 -22.90 15.94
CA LEU A 68 -21.51 -22.61 17.20
C LEU A 68 -22.57 -23.67 17.47
N GLY A 69 -22.44 -24.41 18.58
CA GLY A 69 -23.44 -25.37 18.98
C GLY A 69 -24.71 -24.70 19.51
N GLU A 70 -25.88 -25.18 19.11
CA GLU A 70 -27.18 -24.63 19.57
C GLU A 70 -27.34 -24.64 21.09
N ILE A 71 -26.82 -25.69 21.77
CA ILE A 71 -26.85 -25.80 23.21
C ILE A 71 -26.01 -24.72 23.89
N ASP A 72 -24.88 -24.39 23.31
CA ASP A 72 -23.98 -23.35 23.85
C ASP A 72 -24.57 -21.97 23.65
N GLU A 73 -25.27 -21.73 22.55
CA GLU A 73 -25.98 -20.48 22.28
C GLU A 73 -27.12 -20.26 23.28
N LEU A 74 -27.89 -21.31 23.59
CA LEU A 74 -28.99 -21.25 24.56
C LEU A 74 -28.51 -21.02 26.02
N LYS A 75 -27.28 -21.42 26.35
CA LYS A 75 -26.69 -21.19 27.68
C LYS A 75 -26.13 -19.80 27.88
N ASN A 76 -25.85 -19.06 26.77
CA ASN A 76 -25.27 -17.75 26.84
C ASN A 76 -26.32 -16.65 26.95
N HIS A 77 -26.10 -15.69 27.83
CA HIS A 77 -26.98 -14.55 28.07
C HIS A 77 -26.79 -13.38 27.05
N TYR A 78 -25.86 -13.52 26.13
CA TYR A 78 -25.50 -12.47 25.15
C TYR A 78 -25.41 -13.05 23.75
N ASP A 79 -25.54 -12.16 22.74
CA ASP A 79 -25.52 -12.53 21.32
C ASP A 79 -24.10 -12.89 20.85
N VAL A 80 -23.75 -14.17 21.00
CA VAL A 80 -22.45 -14.72 20.59
C VAL A 80 -22.29 -14.68 19.07
N ARG A 81 -23.38 -14.82 18.30
CA ARG A 81 -23.33 -14.78 16.82
C ARG A 81 -22.85 -13.43 16.30
N SER A 82 -23.34 -12.35 16.91
CA SER A 82 -22.92 -10.99 16.54
C SER A 82 -21.42 -10.77 16.81
N ILE A 83 -20.91 -11.27 17.94
CA ILE A 83 -19.50 -11.17 18.29
C ILE A 83 -18.64 -11.93 17.28
N TYR A 84 -18.95 -13.20 17.03
CA TYR A 84 -18.18 -14.01 16.07
C TYR A 84 -18.26 -13.47 14.63
N SER A 85 -19.41 -12.95 14.22
CA SER A 85 -19.55 -12.30 12.92
C SER A 85 -18.64 -11.08 12.76
N LYS A 86 -18.46 -10.29 13.82
CA LYS A 86 -17.51 -9.15 13.81
C LYS A 86 -16.07 -9.63 13.76
N GLU A 87 -15.70 -10.61 14.56
CA GLU A 87 -14.35 -11.20 14.57
C GLU A 87 -13.98 -11.80 13.19
N MET A 88 -14.89 -12.56 12.59
CA MET A 88 -14.68 -13.07 11.23
C MET A 88 -14.50 -11.96 10.20
N GLY A 89 -15.29 -10.89 10.28
CA GLY A 89 -15.13 -9.72 9.41
C GLY A 89 -13.78 -9.02 9.57
N GLN A 90 -13.29 -8.91 10.80
CA GLN A 90 -11.96 -8.35 11.09
C GLN A 90 -10.83 -9.25 10.60
N ALA A 91 -10.96 -10.58 10.80
CA ALA A 91 -9.96 -11.53 10.33
C ALA A 91 -9.81 -11.50 8.80
N LEU A 92 -10.93 -11.44 8.07
CA LEU A 92 -10.93 -11.29 6.62
C LEU A 92 -10.26 -9.98 6.18
N ALA A 93 -10.59 -8.86 6.84
CA ALA A 93 -10.00 -7.55 6.53
C ALA A 93 -8.48 -7.55 6.72
N LYS A 94 -8.00 -8.08 7.85
CA LYS A 94 -6.56 -8.20 8.14
C LYS A 94 -5.83 -9.06 7.12
N LYS A 95 -6.42 -10.18 6.68
CA LYS A 95 -5.79 -11.07 5.70
C LYS A 95 -5.70 -10.43 4.32
N VAL A 96 -6.72 -9.68 3.90
CA VAL A 96 -6.68 -8.92 2.65
C VAL A 96 -5.62 -7.81 2.70
N ASP A 97 -5.57 -7.05 3.79
CA ASP A 97 -4.54 -6.01 3.98
C ASP A 97 -3.13 -6.60 3.95
N GLN A 98 -2.92 -7.76 4.58
CA GLN A 98 -1.65 -8.48 4.55
C GLN A 98 -1.24 -8.86 3.13
N HIS A 99 -2.15 -9.44 2.34
CA HIS A 99 -1.87 -9.81 0.95
C HIS A 99 -1.55 -8.59 0.08
N LEU A 100 -2.28 -7.48 0.24
CA LEU A 100 -2.00 -6.26 -0.50
C LEU A 100 -0.60 -5.69 -0.17
N LEU A 101 -0.20 -5.70 1.11
CA LEU A 101 1.14 -5.27 1.52
C LEU A 101 2.23 -6.19 0.98
N GLN A 102 2.02 -7.51 0.97
CA GLN A 102 2.95 -8.46 0.35
C GLN A 102 3.13 -8.16 -1.15
N LEU A 103 2.05 -7.88 -1.87
CA LEU A 103 2.12 -7.53 -3.29
C LEU A 103 2.88 -6.22 -3.53
N VAL A 104 2.75 -5.23 -2.64
CA VAL A 104 3.53 -3.98 -2.72
C VAL A 104 5.03 -4.27 -2.55
N VAL A 105 5.41 -5.13 -1.61
CA VAL A 105 6.81 -5.54 -1.40
C VAL A 105 7.34 -6.29 -2.63
N LEU A 106 6.58 -7.22 -3.18
CA LEU A 106 6.95 -7.93 -4.41
C LEU A 106 7.09 -6.98 -5.60
N ALA A 107 6.20 -6.00 -5.72
CA ALA A 107 6.26 -4.99 -6.77
C ALA A 107 7.50 -4.10 -6.66
N SER A 108 7.98 -3.82 -5.44
CA SER A 108 9.20 -3.02 -5.23
C SER A 108 10.47 -3.69 -5.79
N ALA A 109 10.52 -5.02 -5.81
CA ALA A 109 11.59 -5.82 -6.39
C ALA A 109 11.34 -6.19 -7.87
N GLY A 110 10.16 -5.84 -8.41
CA GLY A 110 9.74 -6.20 -9.76
C GLY A 110 10.44 -5.39 -10.84
N SER A 111 10.73 -6.03 -11.98
CA SER A 111 11.17 -5.36 -13.20
C SER A 111 10.00 -4.66 -13.89
N ALA A 112 10.31 -3.76 -14.84
CA ALA A 112 9.30 -3.11 -15.65
C ALA A 112 8.47 -4.10 -16.47
N ASN A 113 7.15 -3.91 -16.51
CA ASN A 113 6.25 -4.76 -17.30
C ASN A 113 6.35 -4.52 -18.81
N VAL A 114 6.93 -3.41 -19.23
CA VAL A 114 7.04 -3.01 -20.64
C VAL A 114 8.42 -2.41 -20.87
N THR A 115 8.98 -2.62 -22.08
CA THR A 115 10.25 -2.01 -22.46
C THR A 115 10.13 -0.49 -22.46
N GLY A 116 11.04 0.20 -21.79
CA GLY A 116 11.01 1.65 -21.59
C GLY A 116 10.13 2.11 -20.42
N GLY A 117 9.52 1.18 -19.67
CA GLY A 117 8.87 1.50 -18.41
C GLY A 117 9.83 1.46 -17.22
N SER A 118 9.38 1.97 -16.08
CA SER A 118 10.13 1.94 -14.82
C SER A 118 9.70 0.73 -13.97
N GLY A 119 10.67 -0.02 -13.46
CA GLY A 119 10.45 -1.09 -12.48
C GLY A 119 10.29 -0.58 -11.04
N GLY A 120 10.15 -1.48 -10.09
CA GLY A 120 10.15 -1.17 -8.67
C GLY A 120 11.47 -0.54 -8.18
N SER A 121 11.49 -0.04 -6.96
CA SER A 121 12.70 0.44 -6.27
C SER A 121 12.66 0.07 -4.80
N ASN A 122 13.83 -0.30 -4.28
CA ASN A 122 14.03 -0.58 -2.86
C ASN A 122 14.96 0.46 -2.25
N VAL A 123 14.68 0.84 -1.01
CA VAL A 123 15.61 1.54 -0.12
C VAL A 123 16.00 0.55 0.96
N VAL A 124 17.29 0.30 1.13
CA VAL A 124 17.80 -0.64 2.14
C VAL A 124 18.58 0.15 3.17
N ASP A 125 18.06 0.19 4.39
CA ASP A 125 18.69 0.84 5.53
C ASP A 125 18.49 -0.06 6.75
N ALA A 126 19.61 -0.51 7.32
CA ALA A 126 19.61 -1.41 8.47
C ALA A 126 19.10 -0.73 9.76
N ASP A 127 19.27 0.58 9.86
CA ASP A 127 18.97 1.36 11.06
C ASP A 127 17.57 2.01 11.04
N CYS A 128 16.84 1.92 9.94
CA CYS A 128 15.53 2.58 9.78
C CYS A 128 14.49 2.17 10.84
N LYS A 129 14.61 0.97 11.40
CA LYS A 129 13.70 0.47 12.43
C LYS A 129 14.03 0.99 13.84
N THR A 130 15.28 1.32 14.11
CA THR A 130 15.77 1.70 15.44
C THR A 130 16.11 3.19 15.57
N ASN A 131 16.35 3.86 14.43
CA ASN A 131 16.72 5.26 14.38
C ASN A 131 15.70 6.06 13.57
N ALA A 132 14.95 6.90 14.26
CA ALA A 132 13.91 7.71 13.64
C ALA A 132 14.46 8.71 12.58
N THR A 133 15.66 9.24 12.77
CA THR A 133 16.30 10.14 11.77
C THR A 133 16.65 9.38 10.50
N SER A 134 17.18 8.16 10.63
CA SER A 134 17.47 7.27 9.51
C SER A 134 16.19 6.91 8.76
N MET A 135 15.11 6.61 9.47
CA MET A 135 13.82 6.35 8.86
C MET A 135 13.29 7.54 8.05
N VAL A 136 13.43 8.76 8.55
CA VAL A 136 13.04 9.97 7.79
C VAL A 136 13.89 10.10 6.52
N ALA A 137 15.22 9.89 6.61
CA ALA A 137 16.10 9.92 5.45
C ALA A 137 15.70 8.87 4.40
N SER A 138 15.37 7.65 4.84
CA SER A 138 14.90 6.57 3.97
C SER A 138 13.57 6.90 3.28
N ILE A 139 12.64 7.60 3.96
CA ILE A 139 11.39 8.07 3.36
C ILE A 139 11.70 9.10 2.26
N PHE A 140 12.58 10.06 2.52
CA PHE A 140 12.99 11.05 1.51
C PHE A 140 13.66 10.39 0.30
N GLU A 141 14.55 9.41 0.52
CA GLU A 141 15.17 8.63 -0.56
C GLU A 141 14.12 7.87 -1.38
N ALA A 142 13.12 7.28 -0.73
CA ALA A 142 12.03 6.60 -1.44
C ALA A 142 11.20 7.58 -2.27
N VAL A 143 10.92 8.78 -1.76
CA VAL A 143 10.23 9.84 -2.51
C VAL A 143 11.07 10.29 -3.69
N GLN A 144 12.37 10.51 -3.51
CA GLN A 144 13.29 10.85 -4.60
C GLN A 144 13.24 9.80 -5.72
N LYS A 145 13.31 8.51 -5.39
CA LYS A 145 13.22 7.43 -6.39
C LYS A 145 11.89 7.40 -7.15
N LEU A 146 10.80 7.83 -6.52
CA LEU A 146 9.51 7.98 -7.19
C LEU A 146 9.50 9.19 -8.14
N ASP A 147 10.09 10.30 -7.71
CA ASP A 147 10.21 11.51 -8.53
C ASP A 147 11.12 11.30 -9.76
N GLU A 148 12.22 10.59 -9.59
CA GLU A 148 13.11 10.19 -10.69
C GLU A 148 12.43 9.31 -11.75
N LYS A 149 11.30 8.70 -11.40
CA LYS A 149 10.48 7.89 -12.30
C LYS A 149 9.22 8.60 -12.79
N ASP A 150 9.10 9.89 -12.57
CA ASP A 150 7.96 10.71 -12.96
C ASP A 150 6.61 10.21 -12.42
N VAL A 151 6.62 9.57 -11.24
CA VAL A 151 5.38 9.13 -10.58
C VAL A 151 4.65 10.36 -10.03
N PRO A 152 3.33 10.52 -10.28
CA PRO A 152 2.57 11.65 -9.74
C PRO A 152 2.72 11.80 -8.22
N THR A 153 2.76 13.02 -7.74
CA THR A 153 2.90 13.33 -6.30
C THR A 153 1.62 13.12 -5.50
N SER A 154 0.47 13.07 -6.20
CA SER A 154 -0.83 12.78 -5.57
C SER A 154 -0.92 11.32 -5.14
N ASP A 155 -1.68 11.07 -4.08
CA ASP A 155 -2.05 9.72 -3.60
C ASP A 155 -0.86 8.82 -3.25
N ARG A 156 0.22 9.42 -2.72
CA ARG A 156 1.35 8.67 -2.19
C ARG A 156 1.13 8.38 -0.71
N TYR A 157 1.29 7.12 -0.32
CA TYR A 157 1.13 6.64 1.05
C TYR A 157 2.40 5.92 1.49
N CYS A 158 2.76 6.10 2.76
CA CYS A 158 3.80 5.34 3.43
C CYS A 158 3.16 4.56 4.58
N VAL A 159 3.16 3.24 4.49
CA VAL A 159 2.61 2.36 5.53
C VAL A 159 3.75 1.92 6.42
N VAL A 160 3.65 2.21 7.71
CA VAL A 160 4.64 1.87 8.72
C VAL A 160 4.03 1.06 9.86
N THR A 161 4.89 0.33 10.57
CA THR A 161 4.49 -0.36 11.81
C THR A 161 4.19 0.65 12.92
N PRO A 162 3.35 0.32 13.91
CA PRO A 162 3.07 1.22 15.02
C PRO A 162 4.32 1.65 15.79
N ASP A 163 5.30 0.76 15.92
CA ASP A 163 6.59 1.04 16.56
C ASP A 163 7.33 2.19 15.87
N VAL A 164 7.54 2.07 14.56
CA VAL A 164 8.18 3.11 13.74
C VAL A 164 7.36 4.40 13.71
N TYR A 165 6.02 4.30 13.67
CA TYR A 165 5.15 5.47 13.68
C TYR A 165 5.35 6.32 14.94
N TYR A 166 5.41 5.69 16.12
CA TYR A 166 5.64 6.40 17.37
C TYR A 166 7.08 6.90 17.52
N GLN A 167 8.07 6.23 16.92
CA GLN A 167 9.42 6.78 16.82
C GLN A 167 9.45 8.07 15.99
N LEU A 168 8.75 8.11 14.85
CA LEU A 168 8.62 9.32 14.03
C LEU A 168 7.92 10.47 14.80
N SER A 169 6.93 10.16 15.61
CA SER A 169 6.22 11.16 16.42
C SER A 169 7.06 11.79 17.54
N ASN A 170 8.21 11.21 17.87
CA ASN A 170 9.16 11.75 18.84
C ASN A 170 10.18 12.71 18.22
N ILE A 171 10.15 12.93 16.91
CA ILE A 171 11.07 13.87 16.24
C ILE A 171 10.47 15.26 16.27
N ASP A 172 11.11 16.19 16.98
CA ASP A 172 10.68 17.57 17.11
C ASP A 172 10.42 18.25 15.76
N LYS A 173 11.27 18.00 14.76
CA LYS A 173 11.13 18.58 13.42
C LYS A 173 9.84 18.17 12.69
N LEU A 174 9.28 17.00 13.00
CA LEU A 174 8.06 16.49 12.36
C LEU A 174 6.79 16.94 13.09
N VAL A 175 6.89 17.23 14.37
CA VAL A 175 5.75 17.49 15.25
C VAL A 175 5.67 18.95 15.68
N SER A 176 6.81 19.66 15.71
CA SER A 176 6.87 21.06 16.12
C SER A 176 6.12 21.95 15.12
N ARG A 177 5.27 22.81 15.65
CA ARG A 177 4.49 23.77 14.90
C ARG A 177 5.36 24.78 14.12
N ASP A 178 6.54 25.09 14.66
CA ASP A 178 7.46 26.05 14.06
C ASP A 178 8.14 25.50 12.79
N PHE A 179 8.35 24.18 12.72
CA PHE A 179 9.01 23.51 11.59
C PHE A 179 8.03 22.87 10.61
N SER A 180 6.87 22.40 11.08
CA SER A 180 6.00 21.54 10.27
C SER A 180 4.65 22.15 9.92
N SER A 181 4.44 23.45 10.21
CA SER A 181 3.20 24.15 9.84
C SER A 181 1.92 23.37 10.19
N ASN A 182 1.86 22.79 11.41
CA ASN A 182 0.73 22.01 11.91
C ASN A 182 0.59 20.58 11.33
N ASN A 183 1.68 19.99 10.87
CA ASN A 183 1.70 18.64 10.30
C ASN A 183 1.53 17.52 11.36
N GLY A 184 1.70 17.81 12.63
CA GLY A 184 1.56 16.85 13.71
C GLY A 184 1.06 17.46 15.01
N ASP A 185 0.65 16.60 15.93
CA ASP A 185 0.23 16.96 17.27
C ASP A 185 0.89 16.00 18.25
N PHE A 186 1.86 16.50 19.01
CA PHE A 186 2.58 15.70 20.00
C PHE A 186 1.64 15.16 21.08
N SER A 187 0.65 15.94 21.51
CA SER A 187 -0.31 15.50 22.53
C SER A 187 -1.18 14.34 22.08
N LYS A 188 -1.41 14.20 20.78
CA LYS A 188 -2.17 13.12 20.16
C LYS A 188 -1.29 12.04 19.55
N GLY A 189 0.04 12.21 19.56
CA GLY A 189 0.99 11.30 18.91
C GLY A 189 0.71 11.14 17.42
N GLN A 190 0.40 12.23 16.72
CA GLN A 190 0.05 12.21 15.30
C GLN A 190 1.16 12.81 14.45
N VAL A 191 1.57 12.09 13.39
CA VAL A 191 2.38 12.58 12.27
C VAL A 191 1.54 12.35 11.01
N LEU A 192 1.22 13.41 10.28
CA LEU A 192 0.34 13.32 9.14
C LEU A 192 1.10 13.07 7.84
N MET A 193 2.17 13.82 7.60
CA MET A 193 2.93 13.77 6.35
C MET A 193 4.44 13.89 6.60
N VAL A 194 5.23 13.19 5.80
CA VAL A 194 6.69 13.32 5.71
C VAL A 194 7.08 13.34 4.24
N GLY A 195 7.84 14.35 3.82
CA GLY A 195 8.26 14.47 2.40
C GLY A 195 7.10 14.53 1.40
N GLY A 196 5.93 15.07 1.79
CA GLY A 196 4.74 15.11 0.94
C GLY A 196 3.95 13.79 0.88
N VAL A 197 4.38 12.76 1.62
CA VAL A 197 3.74 11.45 1.65
C VAL A 197 2.95 11.28 2.95
N ARG A 198 1.72 10.80 2.85
CA ARG A 198 0.86 10.54 4.00
C ARG A 198 1.34 9.30 4.75
N ILE A 199 1.57 9.42 6.05
CA ILE A 199 1.98 8.30 6.91
C ILE A 199 0.76 7.58 7.48
N VAL A 200 0.71 6.27 7.30
CA VAL A 200 -0.37 5.40 7.81
C VAL A 200 0.25 4.31 8.67
N LYS A 201 -0.24 4.16 9.88
CA LYS A 201 0.18 3.04 10.75
C LYS A 201 -0.68 1.81 10.49
N SER A 202 -0.04 0.67 10.31
CA SER A 202 -0.74 -0.62 10.20
C SER A 202 -0.01 -1.70 10.97
N ASN A 203 -0.77 -2.43 11.79
CA ASN A 203 -0.22 -3.57 12.52
C ASN A 203 -0.01 -4.79 11.61
N THR A 204 -0.68 -4.81 10.47
CA THR A 204 -0.58 -5.88 9.47
C THR A 204 0.75 -5.83 8.71
N ALA A 205 1.42 -4.66 8.66
CA ALA A 205 2.71 -4.48 8.01
C ALA A 205 3.81 -5.39 8.61
N VAL A 206 3.74 -5.72 9.91
CA VAL A 206 4.72 -6.58 10.58
C VAL A 206 4.68 -8.03 10.09
N THR A 207 3.49 -8.53 9.76
CA THR A 207 3.29 -9.93 9.36
C THR A 207 3.46 -10.16 7.87
N ALA A 208 3.45 -9.10 7.06
CA ALA A 208 3.58 -9.20 5.61
C ALA A 208 4.93 -9.78 5.14
N PHE A 209 5.98 -9.69 5.95
CA PHE A 209 7.33 -10.13 5.59
C PHE A 209 7.68 -11.55 6.05
N THR A 210 6.90 -12.17 6.92
CA THR A 210 7.21 -13.47 7.52
C THR A 210 6.51 -14.65 6.86
N ASP A 211 5.47 -14.40 6.08
CA ASP A 211 4.64 -15.44 5.48
C ASP A 211 4.91 -15.51 3.97
N GLN A 212 6.13 -15.94 3.62
CA GLN A 212 6.54 -16.25 2.23
C GLN A 212 6.57 -17.76 1.97
N SER A 213 5.69 -18.52 2.61
CA SER A 213 5.53 -19.94 2.34
C SER A 213 4.26 -20.21 1.56
#